data_a244e55b7015a9635d152dc4cab7d694
#
_entry.id   a244e55b7015a9635d152dc4cab7d694
#
_cell.length_a   1.000
_cell.length_b   1.000
_cell.length_c   1.000
_cell.angle_alpha   90.00
_cell.angle_beta   90.00
_cell.angle_gamma   90.00
#
_symmetry.space_group_name_H-M   'P 1'
#
loop_
_entity.id
_entity.type
_entity.pdbx_description
1 polymer ?
#
loop_
_entity_poly.entity_id
_entity_poly.type
_entity_poly.pdbx_seq_one_letter_code
_entity_poly.pdbx_strand_id
1 'polypeptide(L)'
;MQKQEDDIVQLIEADYMQDGIIRAYDRTDAQRLSESLGQYMQYVLLIDDEERFKEQVQILNNHFLVERGSDVYIKWELGEKTATNAWIDDMRISEMLIQAGKQFNEPAYSKLASRIETTLLKRQRINGKIVDFYDWDLKQATDVLHLNYLEPSALKRLKVLDFAKERVVQAKREGPFTAELYFANQNESKWADDKVVNMIDQVLIERLRVGVTGESDASFRSFISKELKKGKVYARYDRLSETPTMKDESSSVYALLVPLLTGKERSFVLNRLQEIETTNAKETHVFDVLNKAVILKEFE
;
A
#
# COMPACT_ATOMS: atom_id res chain seq x y z
N MET A 1 -24.32 -8.10 -3.87
CA MET A 1 -23.62 -6.84 -3.54
C MET A 1 -23.79 -6.49 -2.05
N GLN A 2 -24.88 -5.94 -1.58
CA GLN A 2 -25.04 -5.52 -0.17
C GLN A 2 -24.63 -6.59 0.86
N LYS A 3 -25.05 -7.84 0.66
CA LYS A 3 -24.70 -8.95 1.58
C LYS A 3 -23.18 -9.19 1.66
N GLN A 4 -22.44 -9.08 0.56
CA GLN A 4 -20.99 -9.30 0.53
C GLN A 4 -20.23 -8.13 1.19
N GLU A 5 -20.72 -6.91 1.03
CA GLU A 5 -20.19 -5.73 1.72
C GLU A 5 -20.37 -5.85 3.23
N ASP A 6 -21.55 -6.25 3.68
CA ASP A 6 -21.86 -6.52 5.08
C ASP A 6 -20.98 -7.66 5.64
N ASP A 7 -20.73 -8.72 4.87
CA ASP A 7 -19.91 -9.86 5.28
C ASP A 7 -18.43 -9.43 5.52
N ILE A 8 -17.86 -8.57 4.68
CA ILE A 8 -16.48 -8.06 4.86
C ILE A 8 -16.39 -7.10 6.06
N VAL A 9 -17.35 -6.19 6.20
CA VAL A 9 -17.41 -5.29 7.34
C VAL A 9 -17.52 -6.10 8.65
N GLN A 10 -18.42 -7.09 8.70
CA GLN A 10 -18.59 -7.96 9.86
C GLN A 10 -17.31 -8.74 10.19
N LEU A 11 -16.62 -9.29 9.18
CA LEU A 11 -15.34 -9.97 9.37
C LEU A 11 -14.29 -9.05 9.99
N ILE A 12 -14.14 -7.83 9.47
CA ILE A 12 -13.17 -6.87 10.00
C ILE A 12 -13.52 -6.47 11.44
N GLU A 13 -14.78 -6.13 11.70
CA GLU A 13 -15.22 -5.66 13.01
C GLU A 13 -15.19 -6.77 14.07
N ALA A 14 -15.56 -8.01 13.72
CA ALA A 14 -15.61 -9.12 14.68
C ALA A 14 -14.24 -9.71 14.97
N ASP A 15 -13.39 -9.89 13.95
CA ASP A 15 -12.18 -10.71 14.08
C ASP A 15 -10.90 -9.86 14.09
N TYR A 16 -10.86 -8.72 13.41
CA TYR A 16 -9.64 -7.89 13.33
C TYR A 16 -9.69 -6.64 14.19
N MET A 17 -10.88 -6.15 14.58
CA MET A 17 -11.00 -4.88 15.30
C MET A 17 -11.04 -5.07 16.81
N GLN A 18 -10.32 -4.23 17.54
CA GLN A 18 -10.39 -4.12 18.99
C GLN A 18 -10.40 -2.63 19.37
N ASP A 19 -11.42 -2.20 20.11
CA ASP A 19 -11.62 -0.80 20.53
C ASP A 19 -11.59 0.17 19.31
N GLY A 20 -12.15 -0.26 18.18
CA GLY A 20 -12.16 0.46 16.92
C GLY A 20 -10.85 0.44 16.12
N ILE A 21 -9.79 -0.17 16.66
CA ILE A 21 -8.46 -0.23 16.03
C ILE A 21 -8.26 -1.58 15.36
N ILE A 22 -7.85 -1.56 14.11
CA ILE A 22 -7.63 -2.77 13.31
C ILE A 22 -6.25 -3.37 13.62
N ARG A 23 -6.24 -4.67 13.87
CA ARG A 23 -5.05 -5.49 14.10
C ARG A 23 -4.66 -6.23 12.82
N ALA A 24 -3.38 -6.54 12.66
CA ALA A 24 -2.88 -7.30 11.52
C ALA A 24 -3.46 -8.73 11.44
N TYR A 25 -3.75 -9.33 12.60
CA TYR A 25 -4.35 -10.67 12.78
C TYR A 25 -5.27 -10.69 14.01
N ASP A 26 -6.13 -11.71 14.11
CA ASP A 26 -6.86 -12.00 15.35
C ASP A 26 -5.93 -12.64 16.39
N ARG A 27 -5.01 -11.85 16.92
CA ARG A 27 -4.08 -12.21 18.00
C ARG A 27 -3.86 -11.01 18.90
N THR A 28 -3.64 -11.26 20.19
CA THR A 28 -3.47 -10.20 21.19
C THR A 28 -2.21 -9.36 21.00
N ASP A 29 -1.16 -9.95 20.43
CA ASP A 29 0.14 -9.34 20.10
C ASP A 29 0.25 -8.82 18.68
N ALA A 30 -0.84 -8.88 17.91
CA ALA A 30 -0.84 -8.43 16.52
C ALA A 30 -0.61 -6.92 16.42
N GLN A 31 0.16 -6.52 15.42
CA GLN A 31 0.46 -5.12 15.11
C GLN A 31 -0.82 -4.34 14.77
N ARG A 32 -0.81 -3.06 15.10
CA ARG A 32 -1.86 -2.09 14.81
C ARG A 32 -1.26 -1.01 13.92
N LEU A 33 -1.45 -1.15 12.62
CA LEU A 33 -0.74 -0.41 11.58
C LEU A 33 -1.61 0.70 10.98
N SER A 34 -1.01 1.85 10.68
CA SER A 34 -1.67 2.91 9.90
C SER A 34 -2.04 2.43 8.50
N GLU A 35 -1.31 1.47 7.95
CA GLU A 35 -1.66 0.82 6.69
C GLU A 35 -3.03 0.12 6.76
N SER A 36 -3.30 -0.64 7.83
CA SER A 36 -4.61 -1.29 8.03
C SER A 36 -5.74 -0.26 8.10
N LEU A 37 -5.50 0.83 8.84
CA LEU A 37 -6.45 1.94 8.94
C LEU A 37 -6.74 2.53 7.56
N GLY A 38 -5.69 2.87 6.79
CA GLY A 38 -5.83 3.48 5.47
C GLY A 38 -6.51 2.57 4.46
N GLN A 39 -6.23 1.26 4.48
CA GLN A 39 -6.90 0.28 3.62
C GLN A 39 -8.38 0.10 3.98
N TYR A 40 -8.73 0.09 5.27
CA TYR A 40 -10.13 0.02 5.68
C TYR A 40 -10.88 1.31 5.36
N MET A 41 -10.25 2.49 5.54
CA MET A 41 -10.80 3.77 5.07
C MET A 41 -11.10 3.71 3.58
N GLN A 42 -10.24 3.11 2.76
CA GLN A 42 -10.47 2.93 1.33
C GLN A 42 -11.70 2.05 1.08
N TYR A 43 -11.83 0.94 1.78
CA TYR A 43 -12.96 0.01 1.60
C TYR A 43 -14.30 0.65 1.99
N VAL A 44 -14.39 1.26 3.17
CA VAL A 44 -15.64 1.89 3.63
C VAL A 44 -16.02 3.11 2.78
N LEU A 45 -15.06 3.84 2.24
CA LEU A 45 -15.31 4.90 1.27
C LEU A 45 -15.88 4.35 -0.06
N LEU A 46 -15.35 3.24 -0.52
CA LEU A 46 -15.75 2.57 -1.77
C LEU A 46 -17.20 2.04 -1.69
N ILE A 47 -17.64 1.59 -0.51
CA ILE A 47 -19.03 1.16 -0.26
C ILE A 47 -19.96 2.29 0.21
N ASP A 48 -19.49 3.55 0.19
CA ASP A 48 -20.24 4.76 0.57
C ASP A 48 -20.71 4.78 2.03
N ASP A 49 -19.91 4.19 2.95
CA ASP A 49 -20.21 4.13 4.38
C ASP A 49 -19.60 5.32 5.13
N GLU A 50 -20.32 6.43 5.17
CA GLU A 50 -19.89 7.68 5.82
C GLU A 50 -19.67 7.51 7.32
N GLU A 51 -20.52 6.73 8.00
CA GLU A 51 -20.47 6.55 9.44
C GLU A 51 -19.18 5.84 9.87
N ARG A 52 -18.87 4.71 9.24
CA ARG A 52 -17.62 3.98 9.49
C ARG A 52 -16.40 4.77 9.07
N PHE A 53 -16.46 5.49 7.96
CA PHE A 53 -15.36 6.37 7.57
C PHE A 53 -15.07 7.43 8.65
N LYS A 54 -16.09 8.07 9.19
CA LYS A 54 -15.97 9.05 10.27
C LYS A 54 -15.39 8.44 11.55
N GLU A 55 -15.78 7.22 11.90
CA GLU A 55 -15.19 6.49 13.02
C GLU A 55 -13.69 6.26 12.81
N GLN A 56 -13.27 5.85 11.61
CA GLN A 56 -11.85 5.67 11.31
C GLN A 56 -11.06 6.99 11.34
N VAL A 57 -11.67 8.12 10.96
CA VAL A 57 -11.04 9.43 11.13
C VAL A 57 -10.90 9.79 12.61
N GLN A 58 -11.84 9.41 13.48
CA GLN A 58 -11.70 9.57 14.93
C GLN A 58 -10.56 8.70 15.49
N ILE A 59 -10.43 7.45 15.05
CA ILE A 59 -9.32 6.57 15.40
C ILE A 59 -7.98 7.16 14.96
N LEU A 60 -7.90 7.67 13.72
CA LEU A 60 -6.72 8.37 13.22
C LEU A 60 -6.33 9.52 14.15
N ASN A 61 -7.29 10.41 14.44
CA ASN A 61 -7.06 11.60 15.28
C ASN A 61 -6.64 11.26 16.71
N ASN A 62 -7.27 10.25 17.32
CA ASN A 62 -7.09 9.95 18.72
C ASN A 62 -5.86 9.08 19.03
N HIS A 63 -5.41 8.25 18.06
CA HIS A 63 -4.41 7.23 18.32
C HIS A 63 -3.16 7.35 17.44
N PHE A 64 -3.31 7.71 16.16
CA PHE A 64 -2.20 7.71 15.21
C PHE A 64 -1.57 9.08 15.00
N LEU A 65 -2.34 10.18 15.07
CA LEU A 65 -1.79 11.51 14.82
C LEU A 65 -0.86 11.99 15.94
N VAL A 66 0.25 12.60 15.53
CA VAL A 66 1.21 13.27 16.40
C VAL A 66 1.43 14.68 15.90
N GLU A 67 1.06 15.68 16.70
CA GLU A 67 1.33 17.08 16.40
C GLU A 67 2.62 17.57 17.07
N ARG A 68 3.48 18.22 16.30
CA ARG A 68 4.72 18.86 16.76
C ARG A 68 4.83 20.27 16.15
N GLY A 69 4.34 21.27 16.86
CA GLY A 69 4.21 22.62 16.34
C GLY A 69 3.21 22.68 15.18
N SER A 70 3.68 23.08 13.99
CA SER A 70 2.85 23.09 12.77
C SER A 70 2.83 21.75 12.04
N ASP A 71 3.72 20.82 12.40
CA ASP A 71 3.87 19.55 11.69
C ASP A 71 2.92 18.48 12.24
N VAL A 72 2.37 17.65 11.35
CA VAL A 72 1.41 16.58 11.66
C VAL A 72 1.94 15.29 11.08
N TYR A 73 2.17 14.31 11.93
CA TYR A 73 2.69 12.99 11.56
C TYR A 73 1.65 11.90 11.85
N ILE A 74 1.70 10.80 11.13
CA ILE A 74 0.93 9.60 11.44
C ILE A 74 1.92 8.54 11.93
N LYS A 75 1.69 7.96 13.10
CA LYS A 75 2.47 6.79 13.53
C LYS A 75 2.23 5.64 12.57
N TRP A 76 3.30 5.03 12.04
CA TRP A 76 3.13 3.85 11.16
C TRP A 76 2.57 2.64 11.92
N GLU A 77 2.82 2.56 13.23
CA GLU A 77 2.36 1.51 14.15
C GLU A 77 2.03 2.11 15.52
N LEU A 78 1.00 1.58 16.19
CA LEU A 78 0.70 1.93 17.57
C LEU A 78 1.61 1.16 18.53
N GLY A 79 2.73 1.77 18.87
CA GLY A 79 3.68 1.29 19.85
C GLY A 79 4.12 2.42 20.78
N GLU A 80 4.54 2.09 22.01
CA GLU A 80 4.97 3.09 23.01
C GLU A 80 6.17 3.93 22.54
N LYS A 81 7.04 3.34 21.72
CA LYS A 81 8.28 3.96 21.23
C LYS A 81 8.22 4.37 19.76
N THR A 82 7.06 4.31 19.12
CA THR A 82 6.94 4.68 17.71
C THR A 82 7.07 6.19 17.54
N ALA A 83 8.16 6.60 16.91
CA ALA A 83 8.51 8.00 16.61
C ALA A 83 8.67 8.25 15.10
N THR A 84 8.18 7.35 14.24
CA THR A 84 8.28 7.43 12.79
C THR A 84 6.93 7.24 12.11
N ASN A 85 6.79 7.84 10.95
CA ASN A 85 5.68 7.64 10.00
C ASN A 85 6.12 6.72 8.85
N ALA A 86 5.23 6.46 7.89
CA ALA A 86 5.56 5.78 6.65
C ALA A 86 4.94 6.51 5.46
N TRP A 87 5.75 6.85 4.45
CA TRP A 87 5.32 7.59 3.27
C TRP A 87 4.07 6.99 2.60
N ILE A 88 4.07 5.68 2.36
CA ILE A 88 2.98 4.99 1.68
C ILE A 88 1.66 5.13 2.44
N ASP A 89 1.69 4.97 3.77
CA ASP A 89 0.49 5.01 4.60
C ASP A 89 -0.06 6.42 4.72
N ASP A 90 0.82 7.39 4.94
CA ASP A 90 0.44 8.80 5.01
C ASP A 90 -0.19 9.27 3.71
N MET A 91 0.34 8.83 2.55
CA MET A 91 -0.21 9.15 1.25
C MET A 91 -1.57 8.49 1.01
N ARG A 92 -1.71 7.20 1.40
CA ARG A 92 -2.99 6.48 1.29
C ARG A 92 -4.05 7.15 2.14
N ILE A 93 -3.77 7.43 3.42
CA ILE A 93 -4.71 8.09 4.34
C ILE A 93 -5.07 9.49 3.83
N SER A 94 -4.09 10.29 3.37
CA SER A 94 -4.35 11.60 2.79
C SER A 94 -5.25 11.53 1.56
N GLU A 95 -5.04 10.56 0.67
CA GLU A 95 -5.88 10.34 -0.50
C GLU A 95 -7.33 10.01 -0.10
N MET A 96 -7.51 9.10 0.86
CA MET A 96 -8.85 8.75 1.35
C MET A 96 -9.55 9.94 2.00
N LEU A 97 -8.85 10.75 2.78
CA LEU A 97 -9.39 11.98 3.36
C LEU A 97 -9.80 12.99 2.29
N ILE A 98 -9.02 13.15 1.22
CA ILE A 98 -9.36 14.06 0.12
C ILE A 98 -10.60 13.59 -0.63
N GLN A 99 -10.68 12.29 -0.93
CA GLN A 99 -11.83 11.71 -1.64
C GLN A 99 -13.09 11.79 -0.78
N ALA A 100 -13.03 11.38 0.49
CA ALA A 100 -14.14 11.45 1.43
C ALA A 100 -14.60 12.89 1.69
N GLY A 101 -13.66 13.85 1.75
CA GLY A 101 -13.99 15.26 1.88
C GLY A 101 -14.87 15.80 0.74
N LYS A 102 -14.71 15.24 -0.47
CA LYS A 102 -15.55 15.54 -1.63
C LYS A 102 -16.84 14.73 -1.62
N GLN A 103 -16.77 13.42 -1.37
CA GLN A 103 -17.90 12.50 -1.44
C GLN A 103 -18.96 12.82 -0.36
N PHE A 104 -18.50 13.04 0.88
CA PHE A 104 -19.37 13.32 2.04
C PHE A 104 -19.54 14.81 2.32
N ASN A 105 -19.00 15.69 1.46
CA ASN A 105 -19.05 17.14 1.64
C ASN A 105 -18.50 17.62 3.01
N GLU A 106 -17.38 17.01 3.45
CA GLU A 106 -16.73 17.32 4.74
C GLU A 106 -15.34 17.95 4.50
N PRO A 107 -15.25 19.29 4.40
CA PRO A 107 -14.00 19.98 4.06
C PRO A 107 -12.89 19.83 5.13
N ALA A 108 -13.24 19.44 6.36
CA ALA A 108 -12.26 19.19 7.41
C ALA A 108 -11.29 18.04 7.05
N TYR A 109 -11.77 17.04 6.33
CA TYR A 109 -10.95 15.93 5.87
C TYR A 109 -9.87 16.39 4.90
N SER A 110 -10.24 17.16 3.88
CA SER A 110 -9.26 17.72 2.93
C SER A 110 -8.26 18.67 3.60
N LYS A 111 -8.68 19.40 4.64
CA LYS A 111 -7.79 20.25 5.42
C LYS A 111 -6.78 19.45 6.24
N LEU A 112 -7.21 18.34 6.83
CA LEU A 112 -6.31 17.42 7.55
C LEU A 112 -5.28 16.80 6.60
N ALA A 113 -5.73 16.28 5.45
CA ALA A 113 -4.86 15.75 4.42
C ALA A 113 -3.78 16.76 3.99
N SER A 114 -4.17 18.01 3.74
CA SER A 114 -3.22 19.07 3.37
C SER A 114 -2.16 19.34 4.45
N ARG A 115 -2.52 19.26 5.73
CA ARG A 115 -1.55 19.41 6.83
C ARG A 115 -0.54 18.24 6.85
N ILE A 116 -1.03 17.00 6.67
CA ILE A 116 -0.18 15.80 6.60
C ILE A 116 0.78 15.94 5.41
N GLU A 117 0.26 16.20 4.20
CA GLU A 117 1.08 16.33 2.98
C GLU A 117 2.12 17.46 3.07
N THR A 118 1.76 18.59 3.69
CA THR A 118 2.70 19.70 3.94
C THR A 118 3.87 19.24 4.83
N THR A 119 3.58 18.46 5.87
CA THR A 119 4.60 17.90 6.77
C THR A 119 5.51 16.93 6.04
N LEU A 120 4.94 16.01 5.24
CA LEU A 120 5.71 15.06 4.44
C LEU A 120 6.68 15.75 3.49
N LEU A 121 6.19 16.70 2.70
CA LEU A 121 7.01 17.45 1.75
C LEU A 121 8.11 18.29 2.41
N LYS A 122 7.89 18.70 3.66
CA LYS A 122 8.85 19.47 4.45
C LYS A 122 9.91 18.60 5.12
N ARG A 123 9.55 17.41 5.62
CA ARG A 123 10.37 16.60 6.52
C ARG A 123 10.96 15.34 5.90
N GLN A 124 10.23 14.66 5.02
CA GLN A 124 10.67 13.38 4.43
C GLN A 124 11.47 13.59 3.15
N ARG A 125 12.55 14.36 3.26
CA ARG A 125 13.47 14.63 2.14
C ARG A 125 14.90 14.67 2.58
N ILE A 126 15.78 14.11 1.74
CA ILE A 126 17.23 14.29 1.80
C ILE A 126 17.68 14.89 0.47
N ASN A 127 18.32 16.07 0.50
CA ASN A 127 18.80 16.76 -0.71
C ASN A 127 17.69 16.91 -1.79
N GLY A 128 16.46 17.21 -1.35
CA GLY A 128 15.29 17.34 -2.23
C GLY A 128 14.64 16.01 -2.66
N LYS A 129 15.23 14.88 -2.35
CA LYS A 129 14.76 13.54 -2.70
C LYS A 129 13.84 12.98 -1.62
N ILE A 130 12.71 12.39 -2.02
CA ILE A 130 11.75 11.77 -1.10
C ILE A 130 12.38 10.50 -0.50
N VAL A 131 12.02 10.21 0.76
CA VAL A 131 12.45 9.03 1.51
C VAL A 131 11.28 8.45 2.32
N ASP A 132 11.43 7.22 2.85
CA ASP A 132 10.34 6.44 3.43
C ASP A 132 9.69 7.04 4.66
N PHE A 133 10.49 7.57 5.58
CA PHE A 133 10.00 8.07 6.87
C PHE A 133 10.86 9.18 7.45
N TYR A 134 10.28 9.85 8.43
CA TYR A 134 10.93 10.83 9.29
C TYR A 134 10.76 10.41 10.75
N ASP A 135 11.86 10.42 11.49
CA ASP A 135 11.86 10.25 12.95
C ASP A 135 11.75 11.64 13.59
N TRP A 136 10.62 11.91 14.23
CA TRP A 136 10.36 13.23 14.84
C TRP A 136 11.04 13.45 16.19
N ASP A 137 11.46 12.39 16.88
CA ASP A 137 12.21 12.50 18.14
C ASP A 137 13.70 12.72 17.84
N LEU A 138 14.27 11.99 16.87
CA LEU A 138 15.63 12.22 16.37
C LEU A 138 15.73 13.42 15.41
N LYS A 139 14.61 13.93 14.91
CA LYS A 139 14.52 15.00 13.91
C LYS A 139 15.30 14.69 12.63
N GLN A 140 15.24 13.46 12.18
CA GLN A 140 16.00 12.95 11.05
C GLN A 140 15.13 12.15 10.08
N ALA A 141 15.31 12.39 8.78
CA ALA A 141 14.76 11.53 7.73
C ALA A 141 15.68 10.32 7.50
N THR A 142 15.10 9.17 7.14
CA THR A 142 15.88 8.03 6.65
C THR A 142 16.58 8.38 5.34
N ASP A 143 17.58 7.58 4.95
CA ASP A 143 18.25 7.69 3.63
C ASP A 143 17.63 6.77 2.56
N VAL A 144 16.67 5.96 2.93
CA VAL A 144 16.09 4.92 2.07
C VAL A 144 14.72 5.33 1.57
N LEU A 145 14.44 5.00 0.32
CA LEU A 145 13.12 5.01 -0.28
C LEU A 145 12.83 3.64 -0.90
N HIS A 146 11.75 3.00 -0.49
CA HIS A 146 11.19 1.85 -1.20
C HIS A 146 10.37 2.34 -2.40
N LEU A 147 10.70 1.87 -3.60
CA LEU A 147 10.00 2.30 -4.83
C LEU A 147 8.53 1.88 -4.83
N ASN A 148 8.21 0.76 -4.20
CA ASN A 148 6.83 0.29 -4.01
C ASN A 148 6.00 1.18 -3.05
N TYR A 149 6.62 2.13 -2.34
CA TYR A 149 5.92 3.11 -1.50
C TYR A 149 5.39 4.31 -2.27
N LEU A 150 5.71 4.43 -3.55
CA LEU A 150 5.33 5.56 -4.39
C LEU A 150 4.02 5.27 -5.13
N GLU A 151 2.93 5.97 -4.75
CA GLU A 151 1.62 5.84 -5.39
C GLU A 151 1.42 6.96 -6.44
N PRO A 152 1.19 6.64 -7.73
CA PRO A 152 1.16 7.62 -8.82
C PRO A 152 0.17 8.76 -8.66
N SER A 153 -1.02 8.50 -8.10
CA SER A 153 -2.07 9.51 -7.90
C SER A 153 -1.60 10.62 -6.95
N ALA A 154 -1.02 10.25 -5.82
CA ALA A 154 -0.47 11.17 -4.83
C ALA A 154 0.75 11.94 -5.39
N LEU A 155 1.64 11.27 -6.13
CA LEU A 155 2.84 11.88 -6.70
C LEU A 155 2.53 13.03 -7.67
N LYS A 156 1.48 12.89 -8.48
CA LYS A 156 1.02 13.95 -9.39
C LYS A 156 0.52 15.17 -8.60
N ARG A 157 -0.29 14.96 -7.58
CA ARG A 157 -0.83 16.03 -6.72
C ARG A 157 0.30 16.77 -5.98
N LEU A 158 1.29 16.04 -5.47
CA LEU A 158 2.43 16.59 -4.75
C LEU A 158 3.52 17.18 -5.65
N LYS A 159 3.36 17.10 -6.98
CA LYS A 159 4.33 17.60 -7.98
C LYS A 159 5.71 16.95 -7.87
N VAL A 160 5.74 15.66 -7.56
CA VAL A 160 6.97 14.86 -7.40
C VAL A 160 7.01 13.67 -8.39
N LEU A 161 6.17 13.71 -9.43
CA LEU A 161 6.04 12.64 -10.42
C LEU A 161 7.34 12.41 -11.18
N ASP A 162 8.04 13.48 -11.58
CA ASP A 162 9.29 13.38 -12.35
C ASP A 162 10.39 12.68 -11.56
N PHE A 163 10.48 12.96 -10.25
CA PHE A 163 11.39 12.25 -9.35
C PHE A 163 11.08 10.74 -9.34
N ALA A 164 9.82 10.37 -9.16
CA ALA A 164 9.42 8.97 -9.12
C ALA A 164 9.68 8.26 -10.47
N LYS A 165 9.37 8.94 -11.59
CA LYS A 165 9.66 8.45 -12.95
C LYS A 165 11.15 8.18 -13.14
N GLU A 166 12.00 9.13 -12.77
CA GLU A 166 13.45 8.97 -12.86
C GLU A 166 13.93 7.77 -12.03
N ARG A 167 13.43 7.61 -10.78
CA ARG A 167 13.87 6.52 -9.90
C ARG A 167 13.47 5.15 -10.43
N VAL A 168 12.23 4.95 -10.87
CA VAL A 168 11.77 3.63 -11.36
C VAL A 168 12.40 3.27 -12.71
N VAL A 169 12.71 4.25 -13.56
CA VAL A 169 13.36 4.01 -14.86
C VAL A 169 14.85 3.68 -14.70
N GLN A 170 15.53 4.33 -13.75
CA GLN A 170 16.97 4.14 -13.48
C GLN A 170 17.28 3.00 -12.50
N ALA A 171 16.26 2.43 -11.83
CA ALA A 171 16.47 1.34 -10.89
C ALA A 171 17.18 0.14 -11.54
N LYS A 172 18.06 -0.52 -10.79
CA LYS A 172 18.71 -1.77 -11.22
C LYS A 172 17.67 -2.82 -11.54
N ARG A 173 17.93 -3.63 -12.55
CA ARG A 173 17.02 -4.67 -13.02
C ARG A 173 17.75 -5.99 -13.21
N GLU A 174 17.00 -7.07 -12.98
CA GLU A 174 17.43 -8.44 -13.26
C GLU A 174 16.24 -9.20 -13.85
N GLY A 175 16.32 -9.57 -15.13
CA GLY A 175 15.19 -10.19 -15.82
C GLY A 175 13.90 -9.34 -15.70
N PRO A 176 12.81 -9.92 -15.16
CA PRO A 176 11.54 -9.22 -14.96
C PRO A 176 11.52 -8.30 -13.74
N PHE A 177 12.49 -8.40 -12.83
CA PHE A 177 12.43 -7.77 -11.52
C PHE A 177 13.21 -6.45 -11.47
N THR A 178 12.76 -5.56 -10.59
CA THR A 178 13.32 -4.23 -10.35
C THR A 178 13.75 -4.11 -8.90
N ALA A 179 14.95 -3.56 -8.64
CA ALA A 179 15.47 -3.33 -7.30
C ALA A 179 14.55 -2.37 -6.52
N GLU A 180 14.18 -2.76 -5.32
CA GLU A 180 13.13 -2.12 -4.52
C GLU A 180 13.60 -0.84 -3.84
N LEU A 181 14.87 -0.78 -3.44
CA LEU A 181 15.41 0.27 -2.61
C LEU A 181 16.15 1.34 -3.43
N TYR A 182 15.96 2.59 -3.04
CA TYR A 182 16.77 3.72 -3.50
C TYR A 182 17.40 4.43 -2.31
N PHE A 183 18.71 4.61 -2.34
CA PHE A 183 19.49 5.31 -1.31
C PHE A 183 19.74 6.75 -1.75
N ALA A 184 19.11 7.70 -1.06
CA ALA A 184 19.08 9.11 -1.46
C ALA A 184 20.46 9.79 -1.42
N ASN A 185 21.31 9.49 -0.42
CA ASN A 185 22.65 10.06 -0.31
C ASN A 185 23.60 9.50 -1.37
N GLN A 186 23.50 8.20 -1.67
CA GLN A 186 24.36 7.50 -2.63
C GLN A 186 23.86 7.66 -4.07
N ASN A 187 22.60 8.07 -4.26
CA ASN A 187 21.93 8.10 -5.55
C ASN A 187 21.98 6.75 -6.27
N GLU A 188 21.72 5.67 -5.54
CA GLU A 188 21.87 4.30 -6.00
C GLU A 188 20.66 3.44 -5.64
N SER A 189 20.25 2.54 -6.56
CA SER A 189 19.26 1.50 -6.26
C SER A 189 19.92 0.21 -5.80
N LYS A 190 19.29 -0.48 -4.83
CA LYS A 190 19.76 -1.77 -4.28
C LYS A 190 18.58 -2.73 -4.13
N TRP A 191 18.87 -4.00 -4.13
CA TRP A 191 17.92 -5.05 -3.81
C TRP A 191 17.65 -5.08 -2.30
N ALA A 192 16.39 -5.34 -1.92
CA ALA A 192 16.01 -5.52 -0.53
C ALA A 192 16.53 -6.84 0.06
N ASP A 193 16.67 -7.87 -0.79
CA ASP A 193 17.23 -9.17 -0.45
C ASP A 193 18.25 -9.61 -1.52
N ASP A 194 19.25 -10.38 -1.12
CA ASP A 194 20.34 -10.81 -2.02
C ASP A 194 19.86 -11.75 -3.14
N LYS A 195 18.80 -12.52 -2.92
CA LYS A 195 18.34 -13.59 -3.81
C LYS A 195 16.86 -13.54 -4.15
N VAL A 196 16.01 -13.16 -3.20
CA VAL A 196 14.57 -13.34 -3.26
C VAL A 196 13.88 -12.01 -3.53
N VAL A 197 12.85 -12.01 -4.37
CA VAL A 197 11.94 -10.87 -4.57
C VAL A 197 10.56 -11.20 -4.01
N ASN A 198 9.94 -10.20 -3.39
CA ASN A 198 8.55 -10.23 -2.95
C ASN A 198 7.65 -9.72 -4.07
N MET A 199 6.65 -10.51 -4.47
CA MET A 199 5.79 -10.15 -5.59
C MET A 199 4.85 -8.98 -5.29
N ILE A 200 4.49 -8.72 -4.03
CA ILE A 200 3.75 -7.49 -3.67
C ILE A 200 4.57 -6.27 -4.08
N ASP A 201 5.85 -6.23 -3.68
CA ASP A 201 6.75 -5.11 -3.99
C ASP A 201 6.93 -4.96 -5.50
N GLN A 202 7.18 -6.06 -6.21
CA GLN A 202 7.39 -6.04 -7.66
C GLN A 202 6.16 -5.57 -8.43
N VAL A 203 4.95 -5.98 -8.02
CA VAL A 203 3.69 -5.54 -8.65
C VAL A 203 3.43 -4.06 -8.35
N LEU A 204 3.68 -3.58 -7.14
CA LEU A 204 3.56 -2.17 -6.78
C LEU A 204 4.56 -1.29 -7.56
N ILE A 205 5.81 -1.74 -7.73
CA ILE A 205 6.81 -1.05 -8.56
C ILE A 205 6.36 -1.01 -10.03
N GLU A 206 5.78 -2.07 -10.55
CA GLU A 206 5.24 -2.08 -11.91
C GLU A 206 4.03 -1.15 -12.05
N ARG A 207 3.14 -1.10 -11.05
CA ARG A 207 2.05 -0.10 -11.00
C ARG A 207 2.58 1.32 -10.99
N LEU A 208 3.63 1.58 -10.21
CA LEU A 208 4.34 2.86 -10.24
C LEU A 208 4.85 3.15 -11.65
N ARG A 209 5.57 2.21 -12.28
CA ARG A 209 6.09 2.36 -13.65
C ARG A 209 5.00 2.74 -14.63
N VAL A 210 3.91 1.98 -14.68
CA VAL A 210 2.77 2.27 -15.57
C VAL A 210 2.17 3.64 -15.27
N GLY A 211 2.00 3.99 -14.01
CA GLY A 211 1.41 5.27 -13.60
C GLY A 211 2.25 6.50 -13.97
N VAL A 212 3.60 6.38 -14.01
CA VAL A 212 4.50 7.50 -14.29
C VAL A 212 5.03 7.53 -15.73
N THR A 213 5.02 6.39 -16.45
CA THR A 213 5.51 6.29 -17.84
C THR A 213 4.39 6.07 -18.85
N GLY A 214 3.25 5.54 -18.43
CA GLY A 214 2.17 5.07 -19.32
C GLY A 214 2.42 3.67 -19.90
N GLU A 215 3.55 3.02 -19.58
CA GLU A 215 3.97 1.76 -20.21
C GLU A 215 4.36 0.73 -19.15
N SER A 216 3.94 -0.52 -19.40
CA SER A 216 4.35 -1.69 -18.61
C SER A 216 5.69 -2.22 -19.12
N ASP A 217 6.49 -2.77 -18.21
CA ASP A 217 7.73 -3.45 -18.57
C ASP A 217 7.45 -4.77 -19.31
N ALA A 218 8.07 -4.93 -20.48
CA ALA A 218 7.83 -6.11 -21.34
C ALA A 218 8.29 -7.43 -20.69
N SER A 219 9.42 -7.42 -19.93
CA SER A 219 9.92 -8.59 -19.25
C SER A 219 9.02 -9.01 -18.10
N PHE A 220 8.56 -8.02 -17.29
CA PHE A 220 7.60 -8.26 -16.22
C PHE A 220 6.27 -8.80 -16.76
N ARG A 221 5.72 -8.18 -17.81
CA ARG A 221 4.51 -8.65 -18.48
C ARG A 221 4.63 -10.08 -18.99
N SER A 222 5.76 -10.41 -19.64
CA SER A 222 6.04 -11.75 -20.14
C SER A 222 6.14 -12.77 -19.01
N PHE A 223 6.81 -12.41 -17.91
CA PHE A 223 6.93 -13.24 -16.72
C PHE A 223 5.55 -13.54 -16.11
N ILE A 224 4.73 -12.52 -15.86
CA ILE A 224 3.38 -12.70 -15.31
C ILE A 224 2.53 -13.57 -16.23
N SER A 225 2.52 -13.30 -17.55
CA SER A 225 1.78 -14.12 -18.51
C SER A 225 2.21 -15.58 -18.51
N LYS A 226 3.53 -15.86 -18.35
CA LYS A 226 4.09 -17.23 -18.23
C LYS A 226 3.61 -17.91 -16.94
N GLU A 227 3.63 -17.22 -15.81
CA GLU A 227 3.17 -17.77 -14.52
C GLU A 227 1.65 -18.03 -14.53
N LEU A 228 0.85 -17.11 -15.05
CA LEU A 228 -0.60 -17.31 -15.20
C LEU A 228 -0.95 -18.51 -16.10
N LYS A 229 -0.17 -18.77 -17.15
CA LYS A 229 -0.34 -19.98 -17.98
C LYS A 229 -0.01 -21.27 -17.23
N LYS A 230 0.86 -21.22 -16.20
CA LYS A 230 1.12 -22.35 -15.29
C LYS A 230 0.02 -22.51 -14.22
N GLY A 231 -0.91 -21.58 -14.13
CA GLY A 231 -2.06 -21.61 -13.24
C GLY A 231 -1.97 -20.76 -11.98
N LYS A 232 -0.80 -20.18 -11.65
CA LYS A 232 -0.67 -19.35 -10.43
C LYS A 232 0.58 -18.46 -10.41
N VAL A 233 0.49 -17.41 -9.60
CA VAL A 233 1.61 -16.53 -9.25
C VAL A 233 1.90 -16.71 -7.76
N TYR A 234 3.14 -17.05 -7.43
CA TYR A 234 3.57 -17.27 -6.04
C TYR A 234 3.95 -15.94 -5.37
N ALA A 235 3.99 -15.94 -4.05
CA ALA A 235 4.30 -14.72 -3.28
C ALA A 235 5.79 -14.32 -3.39
N ARG A 236 6.70 -15.27 -3.62
CA ARG A 236 8.15 -14.99 -3.71
C ARG A 236 8.86 -15.83 -4.77
N TYR A 237 9.86 -15.21 -5.41
CA TYR A 237 10.68 -15.85 -6.44
C TYR A 237 12.17 -15.63 -6.18
N ASP A 238 12.98 -16.59 -6.59
CA ASP A 238 14.42 -16.39 -6.75
C ASP A 238 14.66 -15.46 -7.94
N ARG A 239 15.42 -14.41 -7.71
CA ARG A 239 15.60 -13.32 -8.68
C ARG A 239 16.29 -13.74 -9.95
N LEU A 240 17.28 -14.65 -9.86
CA LEU A 240 18.10 -15.05 -11.00
C LEU A 240 17.45 -16.16 -11.82
N SER A 241 16.89 -17.16 -11.17
CA SER A 241 16.28 -18.31 -11.83
C SER A 241 14.81 -18.11 -12.20
N GLU A 242 14.16 -17.05 -11.69
CA GLU A 242 12.72 -16.79 -11.84
C GLU A 242 11.85 -17.95 -11.33
N THR A 243 12.35 -18.74 -10.39
CA THR A 243 11.62 -19.88 -9.83
C THR A 243 11.01 -19.54 -8.48
N PRO A 244 9.81 -20.07 -8.15
CA PRO A 244 9.20 -19.83 -6.85
C PRO A 244 10.08 -20.34 -5.72
N THR A 245 10.24 -19.56 -4.66
CA THR A 245 10.96 -19.96 -3.44
C THR A 245 10.05 -20.47 -2.35
N MET A 246 8.73 -20.35 -2.54
CA MET A 246 7.68 -20.85 -1.65
C MET A 246 6.48 -21.32 -2.49
N LYS A 247 5.58 -22.07 -1.83
CA LYS A 247 4.37 -22.61 -2.51
C LYS A 247 3.12 -21.78 -2.23
N ASP A 248 3.26 -20.71 -1.47
CA ASP A 248 2.11 -19.90 -1.07
C ASP A 248 1.78 -18.86 -2.14
N GLU A 249 0.48 -18.66 -2.31
CA GLU A 249 -0.12 -17.59 -3.08
C GLU A 249 -0.62 -16.52 -2.11
N SER A 250 -0.59 -15.25 -2.52
CA SER A 250 -1.14 -14.14 -1.74
C SER A 250 -2.29 -13.50 -2.50
N SER A 251 -3.43 -13.32 -1.83
CA SER A 251 -4.56 -12.57 -2.41
C SER A 251 -4.18 -11.14 -2.74
N SER A 252 -3.29 -10.52 -1.96
CA SER A 252 -2.76 -9.19 -2.24
C SER A 252 -2.00 -9.13 -3.56
N VAL A 253 -1.20 -10.15 -3.91
CA VAL A 253 -0.51 -10.20 -5.21
C VAL A 253 -1.50 -10.20 -6.36
N TYR A 254 -2.54 -11.04 -6.28
CA TYR A 254 -3.57 -11.09 -7.33
C TYR A 254 -4.38 -9.80 -7.38
N ALA A 255 -4.80 -9.26 -6.24
CA ALA A 255 -5.52 -7.99 -6.16
C ALA A 255 -4.74 -6.86 -6.84
N LEU A 256 -3.46 -6.73 -6.52
CA LEU A 256 -2.59 -5.69 -7.09
C LEU A 256 -2.29 -5.89 -8.58
N LEU A 257 -2.33 -7.14 -9.10
CA LEU A 257 -2.16 -7.44 -10.53
C LEU A 257 -3.37 -7.06 -11.38
N VAL A 258 -4.60 -7.12 -10.85
CA VAL A 258 -5.84 -6.88 -11.62
C VAL A 258 -5.79 -5.59 -12.45
N PRO A 259 -5.39 -4.42 -11.92
CA PRO A 259 -5.34 -3.17 -12.70
C PRO A 259 -4.30 -3.19 -13.84
N LEU A 260 -3.26 -4.01 -13.74
CA LEU A 260 -2.20 -4.13 -14.75
C LEU A 260 -2.59 -5.06 -15.91
N LEU A 261 -3.64 -5.85 -15.77
CA LEU A 261 -4.04 -6.90 -16.70
C LEU A 261 -5.27 -6.50 -17.50
N THR A 262 -5.49 -7.18 -18.63
CA THR A 262 -6.67 -6.99 -19.49
C THR A 262 -7.19 -8.34 -20.01
N GLY A 263 -8.44 -8.35 -20.49
CA GLY A 263 -9.03 -9.51 -21.16
C GLY A 263 -8.97 -10.80 -20.32
N LYS A 264 -8.55 -11.90 -20.93
CA LYS A 264 -8.54 -13.24 -20.29
C LYS A 264 -7.66 -13.35 -19.07
N GLU A 265 -6.51 -12.64 -19.05
CA GLU A 265 -5.59 -12.68 -17.90
C GLU A 265 -6.23 -12.00 -16.68
N ARG A 266 -6.89 -10.85 -16.87
CA ARG A 266 -7.63 -10.18 -15.80
C ARG A 266 -8.76 -11.07 -15.26
N SER A 267 -9.56 -11.67 -16.15
CA SER A 267 -10.65 -12.57 -15.75
C SER A 267 -10.10 -13.77 -14.97
N PHE A 268 -8.99 -14.35 -15.40
CA PHE A 268 -8.35 -15.46 -14.68
C PHE A 268 -7.93 -15.04 -13.27
N VAL A 269 -7.28 -13.87 -13.14
CA VAL A 269 -6.79 -13.36 -11.85
C VAL A 269 -7.95 -13.01 -10.92
N LEU A 270 -9.04 -12.41 -11.42
CA LEU A 270 -10.25 -12.14 -10.62
C LEU A 270 -10.90 -13.43 -10.10
N ASN A 271 -11.04 -14.46 -10.95
CA ASN A 271 -11.56 -15.76 -10.52
C ASN A 271 -10.64 -16.40 -9.46
N ARG A 272 -9.32 -16.37 -9.68
CA ARG A 272 -8.36 -16.91 -8.71
C ARG A 272 -8.42 -16.17 -7.37
N LEU A 273 -8.54 -14.84 -7.41
CA LEU A 273 -8.70 -14.00 -6.23
C LEU A 273 -9.96 -14.37 -5.41
N GLN A 274 -11.07 -14.68 -6.09
CA GLN A 274 -12.30 -15.14 -5.42
C GLN A 274 -12.11 -16.48 -4.70
N GLU A 275 -11.35 -17.41 -5.30
CA GLU A 275 -11.10 -18.76 -4.75
C GLU A 275 -10.18 -18.76 -3.53
N ILE A 276 -9.28 -17.78 -3.38
CA ILE A 276 -8.35 -17.74 -2.25
C ILE A 276 -9.13 -17.44 -0.96
N GLU A 277 -9.07 -18.38 -0.02
CA GLU A 277 -9.69 -18.23 1.30
C GLU A 277 -8.98 -17.17 2.15
N THR A 278 -9.73 -16.22 2.71
CA THR A 278 -9.20 -15.12 3.53
C THR A 278 -9.99 -14.89 4.82
N THR A 279 -10.85 -15.85 5.23
CA THR A 279 -11.73 -15.68 6.39
C THR A 279 -11.12 -16.15 7.72
N ASN A 280 -9.99 -16.87 7.69
CA ASN A 280 -9.30 -17.29 8.90
C ASN A 280 -8.40 -16.15 9.44
N ALA A 281 -8.95 -15.27 10.24
CA ALA A 281 -8.26 -14.09 10.78
C ALA A 281 -7.02 -14.38 11.64
N LYS A 282 -6.86 -15.62 12.16
CA LYS A 282 -5.67 -16.01 12.91
C LYS A 282 -4.45 -16.27 12.04
N GLU A 283 -4.67 -16.63 10.77
CA GLU A 283 -3.63 -16.99 9.81
C GLU A 283 -3.53 -16.03 8.63
N THR A 284 -4.61 -15.32 8.31
CA THR A 284 -4.67 -14.37 7.21
C THR A 284 -4.34 -12.97 7.70
N HIS A 285 -3.41 -12.31 7.07
CA HIS A 285 -3.13 -10.89 7.35
C HIS A 285 -4.28 -10.02 6.85
N VAL A 286 -4.68 -9.01 7.62
CA VAL A 286 -5.79 -8.12 7.25
C VAL A 286 -5.61 -7.44 5.89
N PHE A 287 -4.36 -7.22 5.44
CA PHE A 287 -4.07 -6.67 4.11
C PHE A 287 -4.57 -7.58 2.98
N ASP A 288 -4.45 -8.89 3.15
CA ASP A 288 -4.95 -9.85 2.17
C ASP A 288 -6.48 -9.81 2.06
N VAL A 289 -7.17 -9.60 3.18
CA VAL A 289 -8.62 -9.41 3.21
C VAL A 289 -9.03 -8.10 2.52
N LEU A 290 -8.43 -6.98 2.93
CA LEU A 290 -8.80 -5.66 2.47
C LEU A 290 -8.41 -5.41 1.01
N ASN A 291 -7.22 -5.81 0.56
CA ASN A 291 -6.82 -5.71 -0.84
C ASN A 291 -7.75 -6.52 -1.74
N LYS A 292 -8.11 -7.74 -1.32
CA LYS A 292 -9.09 -8.57 -2.03
C LYS A 292 -10.45 -7.88 -2.11
N ALA A 293 -10.96 -7.40 -0.98
CA ALA A 293 -12.28 -6.76 -0.91
C ALA A 293 -12.37 -5.50 -1.79
N VAL A 294 -11.37 -4.62 -1.71
CA VAL A 294 -11.31 -3.39 -2.52
C VAL A 294 -11.34 -3.73 -4.00
N ILE A 295 -10.47 -4.62 -4.46
CA ILE A 295 -10.38 -4.95 -5.88
C ILE A 295 -11.63 -5.66 -6.39
N LEU A 296 -12.19 -6.60 -5.64
CA LEU A 296 -13.44 -7.25 -6.07
C LEU A 296 -14.57 -6.23 -6.20
N LYS A 297 -14.64 -5.25 -5.28
CA LYS A 297 -15.63 -4.18 -5.34
C LYS A 297 -15.41 -3.21 -6.51
N GLU A 298 -14.17 -2.86 -6.82
CA GLU A 298 -13.83 -1.94 -7.92
C GLU A 298 -14.11 -2.55 -9.32
N PHE A 299 -14.09 -3.88 -9.43
CA PHE A 299 -14.24 -4.60 -10.70
C PHE A 299 -15.55 -5.39 -10.83
N GLU A 300 -16.52 -5.20 -9.89
CA GLU A 300 -17.90 -5.63 -10.04
C GLU A 300 -18.64 -4.80 -11.11
#